data_adba4d1227f5dded0be1ed17b038d64a
#
_entry.id   adba4d1227f5dded0be1ed17b038d64a
#
_cell.length_a   1.000
_cell.length_b   1.000
_cell.length_c   1.000
_cell.angle_alpha   90.00
_cell.angle_beta   90.00
_cell.angle_gamma   90.00
#
_symmetry.space_group_name_H-M   'P 1'
#
loop_
_entity.id
_entity.type
_entity.pdbx_description
1 polymer ?
#
loop_
_entity_poly.entity_id
_entity_poly.type
_entity_poly.pdbx_seq_one_letter_code
_entity_poly.pdbx_strand_id
1 'polypeptide(L)'
;MKHTRQDLNIMQGWSLEKKIKVSQMKILEWYREYNGQVFTSFSGGKDSTVLLDLARQVCPDIPAVYVDTGLEYPELRDFVKTKDNVIWLRPRYPFTQILEKYGYPIISKEVSDVINGARKGQPYRLARLNGELLDKNGKKSIYNCENYKYLLDAPFKISARCCYHMKKAPLNKFERQSGRHPITGVLACESKLREQSWIKFGCNGFECQRPLSQPLAFWLEEDILRYLKMTGIPYAPISVSYTHLRAHE
;
A
#
# COMPACT_ATOMS: atom_id res chain seq x y z
N MET A 1 1.48 -22.42 -3.01
CA MET A 1 1.95 -21.27 -2.22
C MET A 1 3.46 -21.40 -2.11
N LYS A 2 4.21 -20.31 -2.29
CA LYS A 2 5.70 -20.35 -2.26
C LYS A 2 6.25 -20.34 -0.82
N HIS A 3 5.48 -19.83 0.15
CA HIS A 3 5.89 -19.66 1.55
C HIS A 3 4.75 -20.01 2.50
N THR A 4 5.10 -20.19 3.77
CA THR A 4 4.16 -20.43 4.86
C THR A 4 4.16 -19.24 5.83
N ARG A 5 3.17 -19.20 6.74
CA ARG A 5 3.18 -18.24 7.84
C ARG A 5 4.35 -18.45 8.79
N GLN A 6 4.78 -19.70 8.93
CA GLN A 6 5.94 -20.05 9.78
C GLN A 6 7.22 -19.45 9.20
N ASP A 7 7.42 -19.50 7.86
CA ASP A 7 8.56 -18.88 7.20
C ASP A 7 8.59 -17.36 7.46
N LEU A 8 7.43 -16.70 7.39
CA LEU A 8 7.33 -15.27 7.68
C LEU A 8 7.73 -14.97 9.13
N ASN A 9 7.22 -15.75 10.09
CA ASN A 9 7.53 -15.58 11.52
C ASN A 9 9.03 -15.77 11.78
N ILE A 10 9.67 -16.77 11.16
CA ILE A 10 11.11 -16.99 11.25
C ILE A 10 11.87 -15.76 10.73
N MET A 11 11.49 -15.23 9.56
CA MET A 11 12.13 -14.05 8.99
C MET A 11 11.90 -12.78 9.83
N GLN A 12 10.73 -12.63 10.42
CA GLN A 12 10.42 -11.55 11.36
C GLN A 12 11.26 -11.59 12.64
N GLY A 13 11.69 -12.78 13.07
CA GLY A 13 12.59 -12.98 14.21
C GLY A 13 14.09 -12.77 13.91
N TRP A 14 14.49 -12.51 12.67
CA TRP A 14 15.91 -12.28 12.35
C TRP A 14 16.44 -10.97 12.94
N SER A 15 17.77 -10.91 13.13
CA SER A 15 18.44 -9.67 13.52
C SER A 15 18.27 -8.58 12.45
N LEU A 16 18.34 -7.31 12.86
CA LEU A 16 18.18 -6.18 11.95
C LEU A 16 19.24 -6.21 10.83
N GLU A 17 20.48 -6.56 11.16
CA GLU A 17 21.58 -6.65 10.17
C GLU A 17 21.28 -7.71 9.10
N LYS A 18 20.72 -8.87 9.51
CA LYS A 18 20.31 -9.92 8.57
C LYS A 18 19.16 -9.45 7.69
N LYS A 19 18.18 -8.77 8.28
CA LYS A 19 17.05 -8.19 7.54
C LYS A 19 17.51 -7.16 6.50
N ILE A 20 18.43 -6.28 6.87
CA ILE A 20 19.05 -5.30 5.96
C ILE A 20 19.67 -6.03 4.75
N LYS A 21 20.57 -6.97 5.00
CA LYS A 21 21.27 -7.71 3.93
C LYS A 21 20.32 -8.43 3.01
N VAL A 22 19.30 -9.13 3.56
CA VAL A 22 18.31 -9.85 2.76
C VAL A 22 17.46 -8.89 1.94
N SER A 23 17.03 -7.75 2.51
CA SER A 23 16.29 -6.73 1.76
C SER A 23 17.12 -6.15 0.61
N GLN A 24 18.39 -5.85 0.83
CA GLN A 24 19.32 -5.40 -0.22
C GLN A 24 19.50 -6.46 -1.33
N MET A 25 19.61 -7.74 -0.96
CA MET A 25 19.68 -8.84 -1.93
C MET A 25 18.40 -8.92 -2.77
N LYS A 26 17.22 -8.76 -2.16
CA LYS A 26 15.93 -8.77 -2.88
C LYS A 26 15.77 -7.57 -3.80
N ILE A 27 16.29 -6.41 -3.42
CA ILE A 27 16.33 -5.21 -4.29
C ILE A 27 17.26 -5.45 -5.48
N LEU A 28 18.45 -6.00 -5.26
CA LEU A 28 19.40 -6.32 -6.34
C LEU A 28 18.86 -7.39 -7.29
N GLU A 29 18.21 -8.43 -6.76
CA GLU A 29 17.54 -9.46 -7.56
C GLU A 29 16.49 -8.82 -8.48
N TRP A 30 15.65 -7.94 -7.94
CA TRP A 30 14.64 -7.20 -8.70
C TRP A 30 15.24 -6.27 -9.75
N TYR A 31 16.30 -5.54 -9.37
CA TYR A 31 17.01 -4.62 -10.27
C TYR A 31 17.62 -5.36 -11.47
N ARG A 32 18.24 -6.52 -11.24
CA ARG A 32 18.86 -7.32 -12.28
C ARG A 32 17.83 -7.94 -13.22
N GLU A 33 16.74 -8.47 -12.70
CA GLU A 33 15.66 -9.07 -13.49
C GLU A 33 15.09 -8.08 -14.52
N TYR A 34 14.95 -6.82 -14.13
CA TYR A 34 14.41 -5.78 -15.02
C TYR A 34 15.48 -4.86 -15.62
N ASN A 35 16.75 -5.28 -15.67
CA ASN A 35 17.86 -4.51 -16.26
C ASN A 35 17.87 -3.03 -15.79
N GLY A 36 17.64 -2.79 -14.50
CA GLY A 36 17.60 -1.45 -13.92
C GLY A 36 16.29 -0.67 -14.19
N GLN A 37 15.34 -1.23 -14.93
CA GLN A 37 14.05 -0.58 -15.18
C GLN A 37 13.10 -0.75 -13.98
N VAL A 38 13.51 -0.17 -12.85
CA VAL A 38 12.79 -0.24 -11.58
C VAL A 38 12.68 1.14 -10.94
N PHE A 39 11.83 1.28 -9.92
CA PHE A 39 11.69 2.49 -9.12
C PHE A 39 11.21 2.16 -7.71
N THR A 40 11.53 3.00 -6.73
CA THR A 40 10.95 2.93 -5.39
C THR A 40 9.67 3.77 -5.33
N SER A 41 8.56 3.15 -4.87
CA SER A 41 7.34 3.89 -4.54
C SER A 41 7.58 4.64 -3.22
N PHE A 42 7.70 5.96 -3.30
CA PHE A 42 8.08 6.81 -2.18
C PHE A 42 6.88 7.67 -1.75
N SER A 43 6.46 7.54 -0.49
CA SER A 43 5.35 8.32 0.06
C SER A 43 5.81 9.44 1.01
N GLY A 44 7.12 9.51 1.32
CA GLY A 44 7.68 10.38 2.35
C GLY A 44 7.51 9.84 3.77
N GLY A 45 6.75 8.75 3.98
CA GLY A 45 6.60 8.09 5.27
C GLY A 45 7.82 7.28 5.66
N LYS A 46 7.93 6.91 6.96
CA LYS A 46 9.09 6.22 7.55
C LYS A 46 9.50 4.95 6.79
N ASP A 47 8.52 4.10 6.43
CA ASP A 47 8.81 2.81 5.78
C ASP A 47 9.36 3.00 4.37
N SER A 48 8.79 3.94 3.61
CA SER A 48 9.27 4.27 2.27
C SER A 48 10.62 5.01 2.29
N THR A 49 10.93 5.71 3.38
CA THR A 49 12.24 6.34 3.59
C THR A 49 13.33 5.30 3.82
N VAL A 50 13.06 4.31 4.68
CA VAL A 50 13.97 3.16 4.90
C VAL A 50 14.15 2.38 3.61
N LEU A 51 13.07 2.11 2.87
CA LEU A 51 13.17 1.45 1.56
C LEU A 51 14.08 2.21 0.59
N LEU A 52 13.87 3.51 0.46
CA LEU A 52 14.64 4.35 -0.47
C LEU A 52 16.13 4.35 -0.12
N ASP A 53 16.45 4.46 1.18
CA ASP A 53 17.82 4.41 1.66
C ASP A 53 18.50 3.07 1.36
N LEU A 54 17.86 1.94 1.71
CA LEU A 54 18.37 0.60 1.40
C LEU A 54 18.53 0.37 -0.10
N ALA A 55 17.60 0.87 -0.92
CA ALA A 55 17.67 0.73 -2.35
C ALA A 55 18.84 1.51 -2.95
N ARG A 56 19.09 2.73 -2.48
CA ARG A 56 20.17 3.57 -2.97
C ARG A 56 21.56 3.15 -2.48
N GLN A 57 21.64 2.43 -1.37
CA GLN A 57 22.91 1.81 -0.93
C GLN A 57 23.42 0.75 -1.92
N VAL A 58 22.52 0.06 -2.61
CA VAL A 58 22.87 -1.01 -3.56
C VAL A 58 22.67 -0.62 -5.03
N CYS A 59 21.80 0.34 -5.30
CA CYS A 59 21.51 0.88 -6.62
C CYS A 59 21.35 2.41 -6.53
N PRO A 60 22.46 3.19 -6.51
CA PRO A 60 22.43 4.64 -6.23
C PRO A 60 21.50 5.45 -7.14
N ASP A 61 21.41 5.07 -8.40
CA ASP A 61 20.64 5.80 -9.42
C ASP A 61 19.15 5.44 -9.46
N ILE A 62 18.66 4.60 -8.53
CA ILE A 62 17.27 4.19 -8.54
C ILE A 62 16.34 5.39 -8.28
N PRO A 63 15.38 5.70 -9.18
CA PRO A 63 14.48 6.81 -8.98
C PRO A 63 13.44 6.50 -7.91
N ALA A 64 13.08 7.52 -7.13
CA ALA A 64 11.89 7.50 -6.28
C ALA A 64 10.70 8.07 -7.05
N VAL A 65 9.52 7.47 -6.89
CA VAL A 65 8.28 7.97 -7.50
C VAL A 65 7.30 8.35 -6.39
N TYR A 66 6.96 9.63 -6.36
CA TYR A 66 6.03 10.20 -5.39
C TYR A 66 4.74 10.63 -6.09
N VAL A 67 3.60 10.29 -5.52
CA VAL A 67 2.29 10.76 -6.00
C VAL A 67 1.80 11.89 -5.10
N ASP A 68 1.92 13.13 -5.59
CA ASP A 68 1.38 14.32 -4.95
C ASP A 68 -0.13 14.40 -5.17
N THR A 69 -0.89 13.97 -4.19
CA THR A 69 -2.36 14.01 -4.28
C THR A 69 -2.95 15.37 -3.90
N GLY A 70 -2.13 16.26 -3.32
CA GLY A 70 -2.55 17.52 -2.74
C GLY A 70 -3.24 17.40 -1.37
N LEU A 71 -3.28 16.18 -0.80
CA LEU A 71 -3.89 15.90 0.51
C LEU A 71 -2.85 15.53 1.58
N GLU A 72 -1.59 15.45 1.19
CA GLU A 72 -0.49 15.18 2.11
C GLU A 72 -0.22 16.39 3.00
N TYR A 73 0.23 16.14 4.23
CA TYR A 73 0.70 17.17 5.12
C TYR A 73 1.85 17.98 4.49
N PRO A 74 1.90 19.32 4.65
CA PRO A 74 2.96 20.16 4.11
C PRO A 74 4.36 19.67 4.45
N GLU A 75 4.58 19.27 5.71
CA GLU A 75 5.87 18.79 6.21
C GLU A 75 6.34 17.53 5.48
N LEU A 76 5.42 16.66 5.10
CA LEU A 76 5.73 15.46 4.34
C LEU A 76 6.12 15.80 2.91
N ARG A 77 5.39 16.74 2.27
CA ARG A 77 5.73 17.22 0.93
C ARG A 77 7.09 17.93 0.92
N ASP A 78 7.37 18.74 1.93
CA ASP A 78 8.64 19.45 2.05
C ASP A 78 9.79 18.47 2.30
N PHE A 79 9.57 17.44 3.12
CA PHE A 79 10.52 16.34 3.26
C PHE A 79 10.81 15.63 1.93
N VAL A 80 9.80 15.33 1.13
CA VAL A 80 10.00 14.71 -0.20
C VAL A 80 10.85 15.59 -1.11
N LYS A 81 10.70 16.93 -1.07
CA LYS A 81 11.52 17.88 -1.83
C LYS A 81 13.00 17.87 -1.48
N THR A 82 13.34 17.40 -0.26
CA THR A 82 14.76 17.28 0.16
C THR A 82 15.47 16.08 -0.45
N LYS A 83 14.75 15.21 -1.15
CA LYS A 83 15.33 14.00 -1.75
C LYS A 83 15.61 14.22 -3.22
N ASP A 84 16.81 13.81 -3.64
CA ASP A 84 17.22 13.83 -5.04
C ASP A 84 16.53 12.73 -5.84
N ASN A 85 16.55 12.87 -7.17
CA ASN A 85 16.03 11.89 -8.13
C ASN A 85 14.61 11.39 -7.78
N VAL A 86 13.69 12.35 -7.52
CA VAL A 86 12.27 12.07 -7.25
C VAL A 86 11.41 12.49 -8.45
N ILE A 87 10.69 11.53 -8.99
CA ILE A 87 9.69 11.76 -10.04
C ILE A 87 8.35 12.06 -9.38
N TRP A 88 7.82 13.26 -9.62
CA TRP A 88 6.55 13.72 -9.07
C TRP A 88 5.41 13.40 -10.03
N LEU A 89 4.45 12.62 -9.55
CA LEU A 89 3.22 12.33 -10.28
C LEU A 89 2.04 13.05 -9.64
N ARG A 90 1.01 13.36 -10.44
CA ARG A 90 -0.24 13.94 -9.94
C ARG A 90 -1.44 13.16 -10.45
N PRO A 91 -2.54 13.10 -9.69
CA PRO A 91 -3.81 12.62 -10.17
C PRO A 91 -4.28 13.44 -11.38
N ARG A 92 -5.06 12.80 -12.25
CA ARG A 92 -5.64 13.50 -13.41
C ARG A 92 -6.60 14.63 -13.03
N TYR A 93 -7.28 14.48 -11.89
CA TYR A 93 -8.25 15.42 -11.36
C TYR A 93 -7.96 15.74 -9.90
N PRO A 94 -8.28 16.96 -9.41
CA PRO A 94 -8.28 17.26 -7.98
C PRO A 94 -9.22 16.33 -7.20
N PHE A 95 -9.00 16.20 -5.89
CA PHE A 95 -9.77 15.28 -5.04
C PHE A 95 -11.28 15.55 -5.08
N THR A 96 -11.69 16.82 -5.04
CA THR A 96 -13.11 17.22 -5.11
C THR A 96 -13.79 16.71 -6.38
N GLN A 97 -13.15 16.91 -7.54
CA GLN A 97 -13.66 16.41 -8.82
C GLN A 97 -13.69 14.87 -8.89
N ILE A 98 -12.75 14.21 -8.22
CA ILE A 98 -12.76 12.74 -8.13
C ILE A 98 -13.97 12.27 -7.32
N LEU A 99 -14.31 12.94 -6.21
CA LEU A 99 -15.49 12.62 -5.42
C LEU A 99 -16.79 12.82 -6.21
N GLU A 100 -16.95 13.95 -6.86
CA GLU A 100 -18.13 14.25 -7.69
C GLU A 100 -18.29 13.25 -8.84
N LYS A 101 -17.20 12.93 -9.52
CA LYS A 101 -17.22 12.06 -10.70
C LYS A 101 -17.42 10.59 -10.35
N TYR A 102 -16.70 10.09 -9.35
CA TYR A 102 -16.61 8.65 -9.04
C TYR A 102 -17.34 8.24 -7.77
N GLY A 103 -17.72 9.17 -6.91
CA GLY A 103 -18.47 8.96 -5.69
C GLY A 103 -17.64 9.13 -4.41
N TYR A 104 -18.37 9.35 -3.33
CA TYR A 104 -17.83 9.61 -1.99
C TYR A 104 -17.53 8.31 -1.25
N PRO A 105 -16.36 8.18 -0.60
CA PRO A 105 -16.11 7.10 0.34
C PRO A 105 -16.78 7.46 1.68
N ILE A 106 -17.79 6.69 2.07
CA ILE A 106 -18.53 6.91 3.32
C ILE A 106 -18.46 5.67 4.20
N ILE A 107 -18.55 5.85 5.52
CA ILE A 107 -18.44 4.82 6.56
C ILE A 107 -17.07 4.13 6.52
N SER A 108 -16.86 3.29 5.52
CA SER A 108 -15.60 2.61 5.26
C SER A 108 -15.44 2.32 3.77
N LYS A 109 -14.22 2.00 3.36
CA LYS A 109 -13.94 1.57 1.98
C LYS A 109 -14.75 0.33 1.60
N GLU A 110 -14.92 -0.59 2.53
CA GLU A 110 -15.66 -1.84 2.31
C GLU A 110 -17.16 -1.57 2.12
N VAL A 111 -17.76 -0.80 3.03
CA VAL A 111 -19.18 -0.43 2.92
C VAL A 111 -19.44 0.34 1.64
N SER A 112 -18.62 1.32 1.30
CA SER A 112 -18.75 2.09 0.05
C SER A 112 -18.65 1.21 -1.20
N ASP A 113 -17.79 0.18 -1.19
CA ASP A 113 -17.68 -0.77 -2.30
C ASP A 113 -18.93 -1.68 -2.38
N VAL A 114 -19.44 -2.14 -1.23
CA VAL A 114 -20.67 -2.94 -1.16
C VAL A 114 -21.87 -2.13 -1.71
N ILE A 115 -22.07 -0.91 -1.25
CA ILE A 115 -23.15 -0.04 -1.73
C ILE A 115 -23.04 0.22 -3.24
N ASN A 116 -21.84 0.55 -3.73
CA ASN A 116 -21.61 0.78 -5.16
C ASN A 116 -21.92 -0.47 -6.00
N GLY A 117 -21.52 -1.64 -5.54
CA GLY A 117 -21.79 -2.90 -6.22
C GLY A 117 -23.29 -3.29 -6.18
N ALA A 118 -23.95 -3.07 -5.05
CA ALA A 118 -25.37 -3.34 -4.89
C ALA A 118 -26.23 -2.43 -5.78
N ARG A 119 -25.92 -1.14 -5.89
CA ARG A 119 -26.55 -0.20 -6.83
C ARG A 119 -26.42 -0.64 -8.30
N LYS A 120 -25.44 -1.48 -8.60
CA LYS A 120 -25.20 -2.08 -9.93
C LYS A 120 -25.84 -3.47 -10.08
N GLY A 121 -26.63 -3.89 -9.10
CA GLY A 121 -27.29 -5.19 -9.11
C GLY A 121 -26.38 -6.40 -8.88
N GLN A 122 -25.18 -6.22 -8.30
CA GLN A 122 -24.27 -7.35 -8.05
C GLN A 122 -24.82 -8.27 -6.95
N PRO A 123 -25.14 -9.56 -7.24
CA PRO A 123 -25.87 -10.45 -6.32
C PRO A 123 -25.15 -10.60 -4.96
N TYR A 124 -23.85 -10.82 -4.96
CA TYR A 124 -23.05 -10.95 -3.73
C TYR A 124 -23.11 -9.68 -2.84
N ARG A 125 -23.12 -8.49 -3.45
CA ARG A 125 -23.21 -7.23 -2.72
C ARG A 125 -24.60 -6.98 -2.16
N LEU A 126 -25.64 -7.37 -2.91
CA LEU A 126 -27.03 -7.32 -2.44
C LEU A 126 -27.25 -8.29 -1.26
N ALA A 127 -26.76 -9.54 -1.36
CA ALA A 127 -26.82 -10.51 -0.26
C ALA A 127 -26.16 -9.97 1.03
N ARG A 128 -25.02 -9.28 0.92
CA ARG A 128 -24.37 -8.63 2.07
C ARG A 128 -25.23 -7.53 2.70
N LEU A 129 -25.91 -6.72 1.89
CA LEU A 129 -26.80 -5.66 2.38
C LEU A 129 -28.13 -6.18 2.90
N ASN A 130 -28.54 -7.37 2.50
CA ASN A 130 -29.75 -8.01 3.03
C ASN A 130 -29.47 -8.86 4.28
N GLY A 131 -28.17 -9.01 4.68
CA GLY A 131 -27.81 -9.87 5.80
C GLY A 131 -27.88 -11.36 5.51
N GLU A 132 -27.86 -11.76 4.24
CA GLU A 132 -28.02 -13.13 3.75
C GLU A 132 -26.71 -13.91 3.67
N LEU A 133 -25.55 -13.23 3.80
CA LEU A 133 -24.27 -13.92 3.73
C LEU A 133 -24.04 -14.75 5.00
N LEU A 134 -23.75 -16.04 4.80
CA LEU A 134 -23.41 -16.97 5.88
C LEU A 134 -21.92 -17.25 5.91
N ASP A 135 -21.40 -17.58 7.09
CA ASP A 135 -20.04 -18.08 7.27
C ASP A 135 -19.97 -19.59 6.95
N LYS A 136 -18.77 -20.17 7.08
CA LYS A 136 -18.51 -21.60 6.84
C LYS A 136 -19.27 -22.55 7.77
N ASN A 137 -19.81 -22.04 8.88
CA ASN A 137 -20.58 -22.80 9.88
C ASN A 137 -22.09 -22.57 9.73
N GLY A 138 -22.54 -21.89 8.66
CA GLY A 138 -23.95 -21.55 8.43
C GLY A 138 -24.48 -20.43 9.31
N LYS A 139 -23.62 -19.74 10.07
CA LYS A 139 -24.01 -18.58 10.87
C LYS A 139 -23.93 -17.32 10.05
N LYS A 140 -24.69 -16.29 10.46
CA LYS A 140 -24.67 -14.98 9.83
C LYS A 140 -23.25 -14.42 9.80
N SER A 141 -22.79 -14.06 8.60
CA SER A 141 -21.43 -13.56 8.42
C SER A 141 -21.25 -12.16 9.02
N ILE A 142 -20.11 -11.93 9.68
CA ILE A 142 -19.70 -10.60 10.17
C ILE A 142 -19.47 -9.59 9.02
N TYR A 143 -19.35 -10.07 7.78
CA TYR A 143 -19.18 -9.22 6.60
C TYR A 143 -20.50 -8.70 6.03
N ASN A 144 -21.65 -9.01 6.64
CA ASN A 144 -22.90 -8.39 6.29
C ASN A 144 -22.92 -6.89 6.64
N CYS A 145 -23.63 -6.12 5.84
CA CYS A 145 -23.64 -4.66 5.94
C CYS A 145 -25.08 -4.11 6.00
N GLU A 146 -26.05 -4.87 6.52
CA GLU A 146 -27.47 -4.55 6.54
C GLU A 146 -27.81 -3.22 7.22
N ASN A 147 -27.05 -2.85 8.27
CA ASN A 147 -27.19 -1.58 8.98
C ASN A 147 -26.99 -0.36 8.05
N TYR A 148 -26.37 -0.55 6.89
CA TYR A 148 -26.08 0.50 5.92
C TYR A 148 -26.97 0.44 4.67
N LYS A 149 -28.03 -0.37 4.68
CA LYS A 149 -28.95 -0.55 3.55
C LYS A 149 -29.62 0.76 3.11
N TYR A 150 -29.89 1.66 4.06
CA TYR A 150 -30.46 2.98 3.79
C TYR A 150 -29.61 3.84 2.83
N LEU A 151 -28.32 3.54 2.71
CA LEU A 151 -27.43 4.25 1.78
C LEU A 151 -27.67 3.92 0.30
N LEU A 152 -28.48 2.90 0.00
CA LEU A 152 -28.89 2.62 -1.38
C LEU A 152 -29.65 3.80 -2.00
N ASP A 153 -30.45 4.50 -1.19
CA ASP A 153 -31.31 5.60 -1.63
C ASP A 153 -30.64 6.99 -1.49
N ALA A 154 -29.37 7.02 -1.06
CA ALA A 154 -28.64 8.27 -0.92
C ALA A 154 -28.55 9.03 -2.26
N PRO A 155 -28.82 10.36 -2.30
CA PRO A 155 -28.95 11.14 -3.54
C PRO A 155 -27.59 11.42 -4.24
N PHE A 156 -26.50 10.89 -3.72
CA PHE A 156 -25.16 11.07 -4.26
C PHE A 156 -24.51 9.73 -4.58
N LYS A 157 -23.46 9.76 -5.40
CA LYS A 157 -22.67 8.56 -5.73
C LYS A 157 -21.83 8.14 -4.53
N ILE A 158 -21.83 6.84 -4.22
CA ILE A 158 -21.00 6.24 -3.18
C ILE A 158 -20.03 5.27 -3.84
N SER A 159 -18.73 5.39 -3.57
CA SER A 159 -17.74 4.43 -4.02
C SER A 159 -16.43 4.50 -3.24
N ALA A 160 -15.65 3.41 -3.27
CA ALA A 160 -14.31 3.33 -2.71
C ALA A 160 -13.20 3.68 -3.72
N ARG A 161 -13.53 4.33 -4.84
CA ARG A 161 -12.59 4.50 -5.97
C ARG A 161 -11.63 5.67 -5.82
N CYS A 162 -11.80 6.54 -4.82
CA CYS A 162 -10.92 7.69 -4.61
C CYS A 162 -9.44 7.30 -4.54
N CYS A 163 -9.07 6.30 -3.73
CA CYS A 163 -7.67 5.82 -3.64
C CYS A 163 -7.11 5.32 -4.98
N TYR A 164 -7.96 4.70 -5.81
CA TYR A 164 -7.53 4.28 -7.14
C TYR A 164 -7.15 5.48 -8.01
N HIS A 165 -8.03 6.47 -8.11
CA HIS A 165 -7.81 7.64 -8.97
C HIS A 165 -6.74 8.57 -8.43
N MET A 166 -6.62 8.70 -7.10
CA MET A 166 -5.64 9.55 -6.46
C MET A 166 -4.22 8.97 -6.50
N LYS A 167 -4.06 7.67 -6.25
CA LYS A 167 -2.72 7.05 -6.06
C LYS A 167 -2.40 5.99 -7.12
N LYS A 168 -3.30 5.02 -7.34
CA LYS A 168 -2.98 3.86 -8.19
C LYS A 168 -2.97 4.21 -9.68
N ALA A 169 -3.90 5.04 -10.16
CA ALA A 169 -3.99 5.37 -11.57
C ALA A 169 -2.77 6.17 -12.09
N PRO A 170 -2.24 7.19 -11.38
CA PRO A 170 -0.99 7.84 -11.74
C PRO A 170 0.19 6.88 -11.81
N LEU A 171 0.37 6.00 -10.80
CA LEU A 171 1.43 5.01 -10.78
C LEU A 171 1.32 4.02 -11.94
N ASN A 172 0.13 3.45 -12.18
CA ASN A 172 -0.10 2.53 -13.29
C ASN A 172 0.15 3.17 -14.66
N LYS A 173 -0.15 4.46 -14.79
CA LYS A 173 0.17 5.22 -16.00
C LYS A 173 1.68 5.36 -16.17
N PHE A 174 2.38 5.73 -15.11
CA PHE A 174 3.84 5.86 -15.10
C PHE A 174 4.52 4.53 -15.46
N GLU A 175 4.14 3.42 -14.80
CA GLU A 175 4.67 2.08 -15.07
C GLU A 175 4.53 1.71 -16.55
N ARG A 176 3.35 1.91 -17.13
CA ARG A 176 3.10 1.60 -18.56
C ARG A 176 3.90 2.49 -19.52
N GLN A 177 4.12 3.75 -19.16
CA GLN A 177 4.85 4.70 -20.02
C GLN A 177 6.36 4.55 -19.92
N SER A 178 6.88 4.23 -18.73
CA SER A 178 8.31 4.11 -18.49
C SER A 178 8.85 2.68 -18.62
N GLY A 179 7.98 1.67 -18.61
CA GLY A 179 8.38 0.25 -18.54
C GLY A 179 9.02 -0.14 -17.20
N ARG A 180 8.99 0.75 -16.18
CA ARG A 180 9.63 0.51 -14.89
C ARG A 180 8.74 -0.30 -13.95
N HIS A 181 9.38 -1.12 -13.11
CA HIS A 181 8.72 -2.00 -12.16
C HIS A 181 8.86 -1.51 -10.72
N PRO A 182 7.78 -1.52 -9.91
CA PRO A 182 7.77 -0.92 -8.58
C PRO A 182 8.48 -1.76 -7.52
N ILE A 183 9.15 -1.08 -6.59
CA ILE A 183 9.58 -1.59 -5.28
C ILE A 183 8.82 -0.80 -4.22
N THR A 184 8.18 -1.48 -3.27
CA THR A 184 7.33 -0.83 -2.26
C THR A 184 7.74 -1.21 -0.84
N GLY A 185 7.68 -0.23 0.08
CA GLY A 185 8.00 -0.40 1.50
C GLY A 185 6.80 -0.90 2.31
N VAL A 186 6.21 -2.02 1.90
CA VAL A 186 5.04 -2.62 2.55
C VAL A 186 5.50 -3.66 3.57
N LEU A 187 4.92 -3.62 4.78
CA LEU A 187 5.14 -4.63 5.82
C LEU A 187 3.97 -5.63 5.83
N ALA A 188 4.27 -6.93 5.91
CA ALA A 188 3.25 -7.98 5.97
C ALA A 188 2.42 -7.92 7.28
N CYS A 189 3.03 -7.45 8.38
CA CYS A 189 2.37 -7.33 9.68
C CYS A 189 1.23 -6.29 9.73
N GLU A 190 1.16 -5.35 8.78
CA GLU A 190 0.15 -4.27 8.79
C GLU A 190 -1.27 -4.75 8.45
N SER A 191 -1.43 -5.89 7.75
CA SER A 191 -2.76 -6.46 7.48
C SER A 191 -2.70 -7.90 7.00
N LYS A 192 -3.80 -8.65 7.26
CA LYS A 192 -3.96 -10.03 6.77
C LYS A 192 -3.82 -10.17 5.25
N LEU A 193 -4.28 -9.18 4.48
CA LEU A 193 -4.15 -9.20 3.02
C LEU A 193 -2.69 -9.09 2.57
N ARG A 194 -1.86 -8.29 3.26
CA ARG A 194 -0.43 -8.17 2.97
C ARG A 194 0.32 -9.43 3.38
N GLU A 195 -0.01 -10.02 4.53
CA GLU A 195 0.52 -11.33 4.97
C GLU A 195 0.22 -12.41 3.92
N GLN A 196 -1.02 -12.53 3.48
CA GLN A 196 -1.43 -13.49 2.45
C GLN A 196 -0.72 -13.25 1.10
N SER A 197 -0.53 -11.99 0.73
CA SER A 197 0.23 -11.64 -0.47
C SER A 197 1.68 -12.14 -0.37
N TRP A 198 2.34 -11.94 0.78
CA TRP A 198 3.69 -12.42 0.98
C TRP A 198 3.77 -13.96 0.98
N ILE A 199 2.85 -14.64 1.66
CA ILE A 199 2.78 -16.12 1.64
C ILE A 199 2.65 -16.66 0.21
N LYS A 200 1.91 -15.96 -0.64
CA LYS A 200 1.69 -16.39 -2.02
C LYS A 200 2.88 -16.12 -2.93
N PHE A 201 3.53 -14.97 -2.82
CA PHE A 201 4.48 -14.46 -3.80
C PHE A 201 5.89 -14.22 -3.25
N GLY A 202 6.08 -14.19 -1.94
CA GLY A 202 7.34 -13.79 -1.29
C GLY A 202 7.60 -12.28 -1.39
N CYS A 203 8.87 -11.91 -1.28
CA CYS A 203 9.29 -10.51 -1.41
C CYS A 203 9.25 -10.01 -2.85
N ASN A 204 9.60 -10.86 -3.83
CA ASN A 204 9.62 -10.54 -5.26
C ASN A 204 8.57 -11.39 -5.99
N GLY A 205 7.47 -10.75 -6.36
CA GLY A 205 6.37 -11.37 -7.10
C GLY A 205 6.55 -11.21 -8.61
N PHE A 206 7.48 -11.97 -9.22
CA PHE A 206 7.74 -11.92 -10.66
C PHE A 206 6.56 -12.43 -11.50
N GLU A 207 5.90 -13.49 -11.03
CA GLU A 207 4.80 -14.17 -11.74
C GLU A 207 3.42 -13.53 -11.47
N CYS A 208 3.38 -12.37 -10.83
CA CYS A 208 2.13 -11.67 -10.61
C CYS A 208 1.64 -11.01 -11.90
N GLN A 209 0.33 -10.88 -12.07
CA GLN A 209 -0.26 -10.09 -13.17
C GLN A 209 0.33 -8.66 -13.25
N ARG A 210 0.69 -8.09 -12.10
CA ARG A 210 1.46 -6.85 -11.97
C ARG A 210 2.67 -7.17 -11.09
N PRO A 211 3.85 -7.40 -11.67
CA PRO A 211 5.06 -7.67 -10.92
C PRO A 211 5.35 -6.59 -9.88
N LEU A 212 5.75 -7.01 -8.67
CA LEU A 212 5.93 -6.12 -7.53
C LEU A 212 7.00 -6.66 -6.59
N SER A 213 7.92 -5.80 -6.16
CA SER A 213 8.88 -6.12 -5.09
C SER A 213 8.49 -5.47 -3.77
N GLN A 214 8.57 -6.24 -2.69
CA GLN A 214 8.27 -5.85 -1.31
C GLN A 214 9.39 -6.30 -0.37
N PRO A 215 10.60 -5.74 -0.49
CA PRO A 215 11.78 -6.24 0.21
C PRO A 215 11.72 -6.02 1.73
N LEU A 216 10.81 -5.17 2.24
CA LEU A 216 10.56 -4.95 3.66
C LEU A 216 9.39 -5.77 4.20
N ALA A 217 8.78 -6.66 3.43
CA ALA A 217 7.55 -7.35 3.83
C ALA A 217 7.69 -8.16 5.13
N PHE A 218 8.86 -8.71 5.41
CA PHE A 218 9.17 -9.47 6.64
C PHE A 218 9.71 -8.62 7.80
N TRP A 219 9.75 -7.29 7.64
CA TRP A 219 10.12 -6.38 8.73
C TRP A 219 8.92 -6.12 9.65
N LEU A 220 9.23 -5.79 10.90
CA LEU A 220 8.29 -5.27 11.88
C LEU A 220 8.43 -3.73 11.96
N GLU A 221 7.44 -3.06 12.51
CA GLU A 221 7.50 -1.62 12.69
C GLU A 221 8.68 -1.20 13.58
N GLU A 222 8.99 -2.00 14.60
CA GLU A 222 10.16 -1.80 15.46
C GLU A 222 11.49 -1.83 14.68
N ASP A 223 11.60 -2.67 13.65
CA ASP A 223 12.82 -2.73 12.83
C ASP A 223 13.01 -1.44 12.04
N ILE A 224 11.92 -0.87 11.53
CA ILE A 224 11.94 0.43 10.85
C ILE A 224 12.45 1.52 11.79
N LEU A 225 11.92 1.60 13.00
CA LEU A 225 12.32 2.60 14.00
C LEU A 225 13.78 2.40 14.45
N ARG A 226 14.19 1.15 14.67
CA ARG A 226 15.59 0.82 14.99
C ARG A 226 16.54 1.20 13.87
N TYR A 227 16.16 0.94 12.61
CA TYR A 227 16.96 1.33 11.45
C TYR A 227 17.13 2.85 11.37
N LEU A 228 16.05 3.61 11.48
CA LEU A 228 16.08 5.07 11.48
C LEU A 228 16.99 5.64 12.60
N LYS A 229 16.87 5.06 13.79
CA LYS A 229 17.73 5.44 14.94
C LYS A 229 19.19 5.10 14.72
N MET A 230 19.48 3.94 14.16
CA MET A 230 20.85 3.45 13.92
C MET A 230 21.56 4.28 12.84
N THR A 231 20.85 4.61 11.76
CA THR A 231 21.43 5.29 10.60
C THR A 231 21.39 6.82 10.72
N GLY A 232 20.51 7.36 11.56
CA GLY A 232 20.31 8.81 11.68
C GLY A 232 19.73 9.47 10.42
N ILE A 233 19.23 8.69 9.46
CA ILE A 233 18.64 9.27 8.24
C ILE A 233 17.41 10.12 8.58
N PRO A 234 17.29 11.32 8.00
CA PRO A 234 16.14 12.16 8.24
C PRO A 234 14.86 11.52 7.66
N TYR A 235 13.76 11.64 8.39
CA TYR A 235 12.42 11.22 7.99
C TYR A 235 11.39 12.27 8.42
N ALA A 236 10.20 12.24 7.83
CA ALA A 236 9.13 13.16 8.22
C ALA A 236 8.57 12.79 9.61
N PRO A 237 8.72 13.65 10.66
CA PRO A 237 8.30 13.30 12.04
C PRO A 237 6.84 12.91 12.16
N ILE A 238 5.97 13.52 11.37
CA ILE A 238 4.53 13.25 11.34
C ILE A 238 4.21 11.78 11.04
N SER A 239 5.10 11.07 10.33
CA SER A 239 4.89 9.65 10.00
C SER A 239 4.97 8.71 11.22
N VAL A 240 5.61 9.13 12.29
CA VAL A 240 5.68 8.39 13.57
C VAL A 240 4.50 8.74 14.47
N SER A 241 4.14 10.03 14.55
CA SER A 241 2.99 10.48 15.34
C SER A 241 1.67 9.86 14.89
N TYR A 242 1.49 9.66 13.59
CA TYR A 242 0.28 9.04 13.03
C TYR A 242 0.13 7.55 13.39
N THR A 243 1.23 6.84 13.61
CA THR A 243 1.20 5.43 14.00
C THR A 243 0.74 5.26 15.45
N HIS A 244 1.10 6.17 16.33
CA HIS A 244 0.63 6.17 17.73
C HIS A 244 -0.87 6.46 17.86
N LEU A 245 -1.45 7.28 16.97
CA LEU A 245 -2.89 7.55 16.95
C LEU A 245 -3.71 6.33 16.50
N ARG A 246 -3.18 5.49 15.61
CA ARG A 246 -3.85 4.25 15.18
C ARG A 246 -3.84 3.11 16.21
N ALA A 247 -2.94 3.15 17.17
CA ALA A 247 -2.85 2.12 18.22
C ALA A 247 -3.93 2.29 19.31
N HIS A 248 -4.70 3.38 19.26
CA HIS A 248 -5.77 3.70 20.22
C HIS A 248 -7.19 3.67 19.64
N GLU A 249 -7.35 3.28 18.36
CA GLU A 249 -8.63 2.98 17.72
C GLU A 249 -8.82 1.46 17.55
#